data_7a53cb5019b29d79c30fa1f60a49dc37
#
_entry.id   7a53cb5019b29d79c30fa1f60a49dc37
#
_cell.length_a   1.000
_cell.length_b   1.000
_cell.length_c   1.000
_cell.angle_alpha   90.00
_cell.angle_beta   90.00
_cell.angle_gamma   90.00
#
_symmetry.space_group_name_H-M   'P 1'
#
loop_
_entity.id
_entity.type
_entity.pdbx_description
1 polymer ?
#
loop_
_entity_poly.entity_id
_entity_poly.type
_entity_poly.pdbx_seq_one_letter_code
_entity_poly.pdbx_strand_id
1 'polypeptide(L)'
;MMARMSEAFDAVDVIIAKRDRHELSDEQIRWVIDAYTRGAVAEEQMSSLNMAILLNGMTRREIATWTDAMIKSGERMDFSSLRNPTADKHSTGGVGDKITLPLAPLVAVFDVAVPQLSGRGLGHTGGTLDKLEAIPGWRADLAPAEMLHLLDEVGAALSVITRGASVVLSPKRDRKSTRLNSSHGYRSR
;
A
#
# COMPACT_ATOMS: atom_id res chain seq x y z
N MET A 1 -14.22 -13.46 30.75
CA MET A 1 -14.99 -12.30 30.27
C MET A 1 -14.01 -11.15 30.10
N MET A 2 -13.44 -11.01 28.91
CA MET A 2 -12.50 -9.90 28.61
C MET A 2 -13.29 -8.59 28.58
N ALA A 3 -12.90 -7.65 29.42
CA ALA A 3 -13.45 -6.29 29.39
C ALA A 3 -13.23 -5.73 27.96
N ARG A 4 -14.31 -5.41 27.25
CA ARG A 4 -14.24 -4.62 26.03
C ARG A 4 -13.64 -3.28 26.42
N MET A 5 -12.42 -3.03 26.04
CA MET A 5 -11.89 -1.66 26.07
C MET A 5 -12.84 -0.81 25.23
N SER A 6 -13.36 0.28 25.81
CA SER A 6 -14.21 1.20 25.04
C SER A 6 -13.34 1.80 23.93
N GLU A 7 -13.75 1.61 22.69
CA GLU A 7 -13.11 2.29 21.54
C GLU A 7 -13.27 3.82 21.69
N ALA A 8 -12.31 4.57 21.22
CA ALA A 8 -12.31 6.03 21.32
C ALA A 8 -13.37 6.68 20.41
N PHE A 9 -13.75 5.98 19.33
CA PHE A 9 -14.74 6.40 18.34
C PHE A 9 -15.62 5.22 17.94
N ASP A 10 -16.71 5.50 17.25
CA ASP A 10 -17.55 4.51 16.58
C ASP A 10 -17.43 4.65 15.06
N ALA A 11 -17.35 3.52 14.35
CA ALA A 11 -17.24 3.51 12.90
C ALA A 11 -18.43 4.18 12.22
N VAL A 12 -19.64 4.04 12.80
CA VAL A 12 -20.85 4.65 12.28
C VAL A 12 -20.77 6.17 12.36
N ASP A 13 -20.25 6.72 13.45
CA ASP A 13 -20.10 8.17 13.61
C ASP A 13 -19.11 8.75 12.59
N VAL A 14 -18.00 8.03 12.32
CA VAL A 14 -17.01 8.42 11.30
C VAL A 14 -17.64 8.38 9.89
N ILE A 15 -18.44 7.35 9.59
CA ILE A 15 -19.18 7.23 8.33
C ILE A 15 -20.18 8.37 8.17
N ILE A 16 -20.98 8.66 9.22
CA ILE A 16 -21.97 9.74 9.23
C ILE A 16 -21.29 11.10 8.98
N ALA A 17 -20.20 11.37 9.69
CA ALA A 17 -19.46 12.62 9.50
C ALA A 17 -19.04 12.80 8.03
N LYS A 18 -18.49 11.75 7.41
CA LYS A 18 -18.05 11.82 6.01
C LYS A 18 -19.20 11.86 5.02
N ARG A 19 -20.30 11.09 5.28
CA ARG A 19 -21.54 11.14 4.50
C ARG A 19 -22.11 12.56 4.45
N ASP A 20 -22.09 13.25 5.58
CA ASP A 20 -22.67 14.59 5.75
C ASP A 20 -21.69 15.71 5.36
N ARG A 21 -20.59 15.35 4.68
CA ARG A 21 -19.56 16.24 4.13
C ARG A 21 -18.72 16.95 5.18
N HIS A 22 -18.68 16.43 6.41
CA HIS A 22 -17.76 16.94 7.41
C HIS A 22 -16.35 16.44 7.15
N GLU A 23 -15.37 17.26 7.49
CA GLU A 23 -13.97 16.87 7.49
C GLU A 23 -13.70 15.98 8.71
N LEU A 24 -13.05 14.82 8.47
CA LEU A 24 -12.66 13.93 9.56
C LEU A 24 -11.48 14.52 10.33
N SER A 25 -11.48 14.38 11.64
CA SER A 25 -10.31 14.73 12.44
C SER A 25 -9.17 13.74 12.23
N ASP A 26 -7.96 14.17 12.56
CA ASP A 26 -6.77 13.31 12.46
C ASP A 26 -6.88 12.09 13.38
N GLU A 27 -7.51 12.25 14.54
CA GLU A 27 -7.76 11.19 15.51
C GLU A 27 -8.76 10.18 14.96
N GLN A 28 -9.87 10.63 14.34
CA GLN A 28 -10.85 9.76 13.69
C GLN A 28 -10.20 8.93 12.57
N ILE A 29 -9.36 9.57 11.75
CA ILE A 29 -8.67 8.90 10.65
C ILE A 29 -7.70 7.84 11.18
N ARG A 30 -6.85 8.18 12.16
CA ARG A 30 -5.91 7.23 12.74
C ARG A 30 -6.63 6.08 13.42
N TRP A 31 -7.69 6.38 14.16
CA TRP A 31 -8.48 5.37 14.84
C TRP A 31 -9.14 4.40 13.86
N VAL A 32 -9.80 4.89 12.81
CA VAL A 32 -10.52 4.00 11.88
C VAL A 32 -9.59 3.08 11.12
N ILE A 33 -8.40 3.54 10.73
CA ILE A 33 -7.39 2.70 10.07
C ILE A 33 -6.85 1.64 11.04
N ASP A 34 -6.50 2.01 12.27
CA ASP A 34 -6.03 1.08 13.28
C ASP A 34 -7.11 0.06 13.66
N ALA A 35 -8.33 0.52 13.93
CA ALA A 35 -9.46 -0.33 14.30
C ALA A 35 -9.83 -1.30 13.17
N TYR A 36 -9.76 -0.88 11.91
CA TYR A 36 -9.96 -1.77 10.76
C TYR A 36 -8.84 -2.82 10.66
N THR A 37 -7.60 -2.42 10.85
CA THR A 37 -6.44 -3.33 10.82
C THR A 37 -6.54 -4.42 11.89
N ARG A 38 -7.04 -4.06 13.08
CA ARG A 38 -7.29 -4.98 14.20
C ARG A 38 -8.58 -5.81 14.06
N GLY A 39 -9.40 -5.54 13.05
CA GLY A 39 -10.70 -6.20 12.84
C GLY A 39 -11.82 -5.69 13.78
N ALA A 40 -11.64 -4.54 14.43
CA ALA A 40 -12.68 -3.90 15.25
C ALA A 40 -13.72 -3.14 14.40
N VAL A 41 -13.33 -2.68 13.22
CA VAL A 41 -14.22 -2.14 12.18
C VAL A 41 -14.45 -3.22 11.13
N ALA A 42 -15.71 -3.53 10.84
CA ALA A 42 -16.09 -4.53 9.86
C ALA A 42 -15.81 -4.08 8.41
N GLU A 43 -15.66 -5.05 7.50
CA GLU A 43 -15.41 -4.76 6.07
C GLU A 43 -16.53 -3.94 5.44
N GLU A 44 -17.78 -4.19 5.83
CA GLU A 44 -18.97 -3.46 5.37
C GLU A 44 -18.96 -2.00 5.83
N GLN A 45 -18.50 -1.75 7.06
CA GLN A 45 -18.35 -0.40 7.60
C GLN A 45 -17.23 0.35 6.86
N MET A 46 -16.08 -0.29 6.66
CA MET A 46 -14.98 0.31 5.88
C MET A 46 -15.39 0.56 4.43
N SER A 47 -16.13 -0.35 3.80
CA SER A 47 -16.68 -0.17 2.46
C SER A 47 -17.63 1.02 2.39
N SER A 48 -18.50 1.19 3.39
CA SER A 48 -19.41 2.33 3.50
C SER A 48 -18.67 3.65 3.68
N LEU A 49 -17.62 3.68 4.50
CA LEU A 49 -16.74 4.84 4.65
C LEU A 49 -16.03 5.20 3.33
N ASN A 50 -15.49 4.20 2.64
CA ASN A 50 -14.84 4.40 1.34
C ASN A 50 -15.80 4.96 0.30
N MET A 51 -17.08 4.53 0.30
CA MET A 51 -18.10 5.09 -0.57
C MET A 51 -18.43 6.54 -0.19
N ALA A 52 -18.53 6.86 1.11
CA ALA A 52 -18.73 8.23 1.55
C ALA A 52 -17.55 9.14 1.15
N ILE A 53 -16.32 8.66 1.25
CA ILE A 53 -15.12 9.36 0.77
C ILE A 53 -15.16 9.54 -0.75
N LEU A 54 -15.53 8.52 -1.52
CA LEU A 54 -15.62 8.60 -2.97
C LEU A 54 -16.60 9.70 -3.41
N LEU A 55 -17.75 9.79 -2.76
CA LEU A 55 -18.81 10.73 -3.12
C LEU A 55 -18.51 12.17 -2.68
N ASN A 56 -17.83 12.36 -1.56
CA ASN A 56 -17.64 13.66 -0.92
C ASN A 56 -16.18 14.17 -0.96
N GLY A 57 -15.24 13.33 -1.37
CA GLY A 57 -13.81 13.66 -1.44
C GLY A 57 -13.14 13.72 -0.06
N MET A 58 -11.86 14.06 -0.07
CA MET A 58 -11.02 14.30 1.10
C MET A 58 -10.21 15.59 0.90
N THR A 59 -9.99 16.33 1.97
CA THR A 59 -9.05 17.45 1.97
C THR A 59 -7.60 16.95 1.89
N ARG A 60 -6.68 17.84 1.55
CA ARG A 60 -5.24 17.51 1.52
C ARG A 60 -4.73 17.03 2.88
N ARG A 61 -5.24 17.60 3.97
CA ARG A 61 -4.91 17.18 5.33
C ARG A 61 -5.40 15.77 5.60
N GLU A 62 -6.67 15.46 5.30
CA GLU A 62 -7.23 14.12 5.45
C GLU A 62 -6.43 13.08 4.66
N ILE A 63 -6.10 13.38 3.40
CA ILE A 63 -5.30 12.47 2.55
C ILE A 63 -3.92 12.21 3.16
N ALA A 64 -3.25 13.25 3.66
CA ALA A 64 -1.94 13.11 4.28
C ALA A 64 -2.00 12.26 5.56
N THR A 65 -2.99 12.53 6.43
CA THR A 65 -3.19 11.77 7.68
C THR A 65 -3.60 10.32 7.39
N TRP A 66 -4.48 10.10 6.41
CA TRP A 66 -4.90 8.76 5.97
C TRP A 66 -3.71 7.95 5.48
N THR A 67 -2.90 8.55 4.61
CA THR A 67 -1.69 7.93 4.08
C THR A 67 -0.69 7.58 5.18
N ASP A 68 -0.43 8.51 6.11
CA ASP A 68 0.47 8.27 7.25
C ASP A 68 -0.05 7.16 8.17
N ALA A 69 -1.36 7.13 8.44
CA ALA A 69 -1.98 6.08 9.24
C ALA A 69 -1.87 4.71 8.56
N MET A 70 -2.13 4.63 7.25
CA MET A 70 -1.95 3.39 6.49
C MET A 70 -0.50 2.89 6.50
N ILE A 71 0.46 3.80 6.32
CA ILE A 71 1.89 3.47 6.39
C ILE A 71 2.26 2.87 7.75
N LYS A 72 1.70 3.42 8.83
CA LYS A 72 1.99 3.00 10.20
C LYS A 72 1.24 1.74 10.63
N SER A 73 0.15 1.39 9.94
CA SER A 73 -0.65 0.21 10.28
C SER A 73 -0.06 -1.11 9.81
N GLY A 74 0.93 -1.07 8.92
CA GLY A 74 1.56 -2.26 8.34
C GLY A 74 3.02 -2.45 8.75
N GLU A 75 3.55 -3.63 8.41
CA GLU A 75 4.97 -3.93 8.57
C GLU A 75 5.79 -3.13 7.55
N ARG A 76 6.93 -2.60 7.99
CA ARG A 76 7.86 -1.85 7.14
C ARG A 76 9.11 -2.68 6.92
N MET A 77 9.44 -2.94 5.67
CA MET A 77 10.69 -3.59 5.31
C MET A 77 11.88 -2.63 5.45
N ASP A 78 12.96 -3.12 6.03
CA ASP A 78 14.25 -2.44 6.09
C ASP A 78 15.18 -3.01 5.02
N PHE A 79 15.58 -2.16 4.08
CA PHE A 79 16.51 -2.49 3.00
C PHE A 79 17.93 -1.97 3.26
N SER A 80 18.23 -1.52 4.48
CA SER A 80 19.54 -0.95 4.81
C SER A 80 20.70 -1.95 4.69
N SER A 81 20.42 -3.24 4.75
CA SER A 81 21.38 -4.33 4.59
C SER A 81 21.79 -4.58 3.14
N LEU A 82 21.03 -4.11 2.17
CA LEU A 82 21.34 -4.30 0.75
C LEU A 82 22.58 -3.48 0.34
N ARG A 83 23.41 -4.08 -0.53
CA ARG A 83 24.58 -3.40 -1.09
C ARG A 83 24.19 -2.26 -2.01
N ASN A 84 23.19 -2.48 -2.85
CA ASN A 84 22.74 -1.57 -3.88
C ASN A 84 21.65 -0.62 -3.35
N PRO A 85 21.55 0.61 -3.87
CA PRO A 85 20.43 1.49 -3.58
C PRO A 85 19.12 0.88 -4.08
N THR A 86 18.01 1.19 -3.42
CA THR A 86 16.69 0.69 -3.81
C THR A 86 15.93 1.73 -4.63
N ALA A 87 15.20 1.26 -5.64
CA ALA A 87 14.24 2.07 -6.38
C ALA A 87 12.97 1.26 -6.65
N ASP A 88 11.84 1.94 -6.65
CA ASP A 88 10.54 1.38 -7.03
C ASP A 88 9.80 2.40 -7.89
N LYS A 89 8.80 1.93 -8.64
CA LYS A 89 7.92 2.80 -9.40
C LYS A 89 6.47 2.52 -9.07
N HIS A 90 5.66 3.55 -9.09
CA HIS A 90 4.24 3.46 -8.92
C HIS A 90 3.52 3.20 -10.26
N SER A 91 2.52 2.31 -10.26
CA SER A 91 1.59 2.17 -11.36
C SER A 91 0.31 2.95 -11.09
N THR A 92 -0.18 3.70 -12.08
CA THR A 92 -1.44 4.41 -11.98
C THR A 92 -2.67 3.52 -12.22
N GLY A 93 -2.46 2.26 -12.63
CA GLY A 93 -3.53 1.30 -12.89
C GLY A 93 -4.34 1.59 -14.15
N GLY A 94 -5.53 1.02 -14.23
CA GLY A 94 -6.53 1.29 -15.27
C GLY A 94 -6.34 0.53 -16.58
N VAL A 95 -5.16 0.56 -17.18
CA VAL A 95 -4.85 -0.16 -18.44
C VAL A 95 -4.04 -1.44 -18.21
N GLY A 96 -3.70 -1.72 -16.97
CA GLY A 96 -2.80 -2.79 -16.57
C GLY A 96 -1.33 -2.40 -16.68
N ASP A 97 -0.58 -2.74 -15.64
CA ASP A 97 0.85 -2.46 -15.60
C ASP A 97 1.64 -3.47 -16.45
N LYS A 98 2.12 -3.03 -17.59
CA LYS A 98 3.00 -3.82 -18.49
C LYS A 98 4.46 -3.44 -18.30
N ILE A 99 4.71 -2.24 -17.78
CA ILE A 99 6.05 -1.64 -17.73
C ILE A 99 6.90 -2.32 -16.67
N THR A 100 6.33 -2.73 -15.55
CA THR A 100 7.08 -3.36 -14.46
C THR A 100 7.85 -4.60 -14.92
N LEU A 101 7.27 -5.43 -15.80
CA LEU A 101 7.88 -6.67 -16.25
C LEU A 101 9.25 -6.46 -16.93
N PRO A 102 9.39 -5.57 -17.91
CA PRO A 102 10.69 -5.26 -18.51
C PRO A 102 11.51 -4.25 -17.67
N LEU A 103 10.88 -3.36 -16.92
CA LEU A 103 11.57 -2.28 -16.22
C LEU A 103 12.32 -2.76 -14.98
N ALA A 104 11.75 -3.67 -14.20
CA ALA A 104 12.40 -4.15 -12.99
C ALA A 104 13.75 -4.83 -13.28
N PRO A 105 13.84 -5.82 -14.19
CA PRO A 105 15.14 -6.41 -14.54
C PRO A 105 16.07 -5.42 -15.26
N LEU A 106 15.53 -4.50 -16.06
CA LEU A 106 16.37 -3.48 -16.72
C LEU A 106 17.03 -2.56 -15.69
N VAL A 107 16.32 -2.13 -14.66
CA VAL A 107 16.89 -1.25 -13.61
C VAL A 107 17.90 -2.02 -12.77
N ALA A 108 17.66 -3.30 -12.51
CA ALA A 108 18.59 -4.15 -11.75
C ALA A 108 19.97 -4.28 -12.43
N VAL A 109 20.05 -4.22 -13.77
CA VAL A 109 21.32 -4.23 -14.52
C VAL A 109 22.22 -3.02 -14.22
N PHE A 110 21.65 -1.93 -13.69
CA PHE A 110 22.37 -0.73 -13.30
C PHE A 110 22.73 -0.70 -11.81
N ASP A 111 22.85 -1.85 -11.17
CA ASP A 111 23.17 -1.99 -9.75
C ASP A 111 22.18 -1.27 -8.82
N VAL A 112 20.90 -1.28 -9.17
CA VAL A 112 19.80 -0.75 -8.36
C VAL A 112 18.88 -1.89 -8.00
N ALA A 113 18.67 -2.12 -6.70
CA ALA A 113 17.74 -3.14 -6.24
C ALA A 113 16.29 -2.66 -6.38
N VAL A 114 15.42 -3.51 -6.94
CA VAL A 114 14.01 -3.19 -7.24
C VAL A 114 13.06 -4.04 -6.37
N PRO A 115 12.73 -3.60 -5.15
CA PRO A 115 11.75 -4.26 -4.29
C PRO A 115 10.32 -3.87 -4.72
N GLN A 116 9.83 -4.48 -5.79
CA GLN A 116 8.54 -4.13 -6.35
C GLN A 116 7.41 -4.82 -5.60
N LEU A 117 6.54 -4.06 -4.96
CA LEU A 117 5.26 -4.56 -4.48
C LEU A 117 4.15 -4.28 -5.49
N SER A 118 3.28 -5.25 -5.67
CA SER A 118 2.19 -5.14 -6.61
C SER A 118 0.91 -5.78 -6.08
N GLY A 119 -0.21 -5.38 -6.66
CA GLY A 119 -1.52 -5.97 -6.43
C GLY A 119 -2.01 -6.76 -7.63
N ARG A 120 -3.15 -7.43 -7.43
CA ARG A 120 -3.93 -8.03 -8.51
C ARG A 120 -4.64 -6.96 -9.33
N GLY A 121 -5.12 -7.35 -10.50
CA GLY A 121 -5.92 -6.48 -11.34
C GLY A 121 -7.24 -6.07 -10.70
N LEU A 122 -7.74 -4.92 -11.11
CA LEU A 122 -9.03 -4.38 -10.72
C LEU A 122 -9.98 -4.41 -11.90
N GLY A 123 -11.20 -4.90 -11.66
CA GLY A 123 -12.22 -5.00 -12.70
C GLY A 123 -11.82 -5.98 -13.81
N HIS A 124 -11.84 -5.51 -15.07
CA HIS A 124 -11.59 -6.33 -16.27
C HIS A 124 -10.12 -6.36 -16.70
N THR A 125 -9.21 -5.68 -16.00
CA THR A 125 -7.79 -5.63 -16.35
C THR A 125 -6.98 -6.51 -15.40
N GLY A 126 -6.06 -7.31 -15.92
CA GLY A 126 -5.09 -8.06 -15.13
C GLY A 126 -4.02 -7.14 -14.54
N GLY A 127 -3.65 -7.36 -13.27
CA GLY A 127 -2.52 -6.70 -12.63
C GLY A 127 -1.18 -7.32 -13.01
N THR A 128 -0.11 -6.80 -12.45
CA THR A 128 1.24 -7.31 -12.67
C THR A 128 1.37 -8.74 -12.16
N LEU A 129 0.82 -9.04 -10.98
CA LEU A 129 0.88 -10.38 -10.39
C LEU A 129 0.14 -11.41 -11.25
N ASP A 130 -1.06 -11.06 -11.77
CA ASP A 130 -1.84 -11.95 -12.61
C ASP A 130 -1.10 -12.37 -13.89
N LYS A 131 -0.22 -11.51 -14.40
CA LYS A 131 0.62 -11.82 -15.55
C LYS A 131 1.80 -12.70 -15.20
N LEU A 132 2.43 -12.46 -14.04
CA LEU A 132 3.57 -13.23 -13.56
C LEU A 132 3.17 -14.65 -13.13
N GLU A 133 1.97 -14.82 -12.60
CA GLU A 133 1.42 -16.14 -12.26
C GLU A 133 1.23 -17.06 -13.48
N ALA A 134 1.23 -16.52 -14.70
CA ALA A 134 1.27 -17.31 -15.91
C ALA A 134 2.63 -18.00 -16.15
N ILE A 135 3.68 -17.61 -15.42
CA ILE A 135 5.00 -18.22 -15.50
C ILE A 135 5.02 -19.44 -14.56
N PRO A 136 5.23 -20.67 -15.05
CA PRO A 136 5.25 -21.86 -14.21
C PRO A 136 6.28 -21.75 -13.08
N GLY A 137 5.84 -22.01 -11.84
CA GLY A 137 6.68 -21.98 -10.65
C GLY A 137 6.88 -20.58 -10.03
N TRP A 138 6.38 -19.53 -10.65
CA TRP A 138 6.40 -18.19 -10.03
C TRP A 138 5.38 -18.09 -8.91
N ARG A 139 5.74 -17.40 -7.85
CA ARG A 139 4.85 -17.13 -6.71
C ARG A 139 5.00 -15.69 -6.20
N ALA A 140 3.89 -15.13 -5.73
CA ALA A 140 3.82 -13.74 -5.27
C ALA A 140 4.11 -13.55 -3.78
N ASP A 141 3.94 -14.60 -2.98
CA ASP A 141 3.99 -14.59 -1.51
C ASP A 141 5.41 -14.81 -1.00
N LEU A 142 6.26 -13.82 -1.16
CA LEU A 142 7.63 -13.87 -0.65
C LEU A 142 7.68 -13.44 0.81
N ALA A 143 8.35 -14.22 1.66
CA ALA A 143 8.70 -13.77 3.00
C ALA A 143 9.71 -12.61 2.94
N PRO A 144 9.72 -11.67 3.91
CA PRO A 144 10.64 -10.55 3.91
C PRO A 144 12.12 -10.94 3.75
N ALA A 145 12.56 -12.00 4.44
CA ALA A 145 13.94 -12.48 4.32
C ALA A 145 14.26 -13.04 2.93
N GLU A 146 13.30 -13.70 2.30
CA GLU A 146 13.44 -14.23 0.93
C GLU A 146 13.49 -13.09 -0.09
N MET A 147 12.67 -12.06 0.10
CA MET A 147 12.72 -10.87 -0.75
C MET A 147 14.07 -10.16 -0.66
N LEU A 148 14.62 -10.00 0.54
CA LEU A 148 15.96 -9.43 0.75
C LEU A 148 17.05 -10.26 0.07
N HIS A 149 16.99 -11.60 0.17
CA HIS A 149 17.93 -12.49 -0.50
C HIS A 149 17.88 -12.33 -2.02
N LEU A 150 16.69 -12.33 -2.63
CA LEU A 150 16.53 -12.14 -4.06
C LEU A 150 17.03 -10.77 -4.53
N LEU A 151 16.78 -9.71 -3.74
CA LEU A 151 17.26 -8.37 -4.06
C LEU A 151 18.80 -8.27 -4.03
N ASP A 152 19.45 -8.98 -3.13
CA ASP A 152 20.93 -9.01 -3.05
C ASP A 152 21.55 -9.88 -4.15
N GLU A 153 20.89 -10.96 -4.56
CA GLU A 153 21.39 -11.92 -5.54
C GLU A 153 21.09 -11.52 -6.98
N VAL A 154 19.86 -11.11 -7.26
CA VAL A 154 19.35 -10.86 -8.63
C VAL A 154 19.05 -9.40 -8.90
N GLY A 155 18.98 -8.56 -7.86
CA GLY A 155 18.69 -7.15 -7.98
C GLY A 155 17.21 -6.80 -8.13
N ALA A 156 16.31 -7.76 -8.28
CA ALA A 156 14.87 -7.49 -8.40
C ALA A 156 14.04 -8.57 -7.72
N ALA A 157 12.97 -8.16 -7.03
CA ALA A 157 11.98 -9.06 -6.46
C ALA A 157 10.59 -8.43 -6.59
N LEU A 158 9.61 -9.23 -7.02
CA LEU A 158 8.22 -8.80 -7.13
C LEU A 158 7.36 -9.64 -6.19
N SER A 159 6.62 -8.96 -5.30
CA SER A 159 5.77 -9.63 -4.31
C SER A 159 4.40 -8.98 -4.21
N VAL A 160 3.48 -9.70 -3.57
CA VAL A 160 2.14 -9.21 -3.30
C VAL A 160 2.14 -8.28 -2.09
N ILE A 161 1.28 -7.25 -2.15
CA ILE A 161 0.88 -6.51 -0.96
C ILE A 161 -0.12 -7.39 -0.19
N THR A 162 0.32 -8.00 0.91
CA THR A 162 -0.58 -8.76 1.80
C THR A 162 -1.31 -7.85 2.77
N ARG A 163 -2.44 -8.32 3.32
CA ARG A 163 -3.15 -7.60 4.40
C ARG A 163 -2.18 -7.31 5.55
N GLY A 164 -2.05 -6.04 5.93
CA GLY A 164 -1.20 -5.60 7.03
C GLY A 164 0.28 -5.37 6.70
N ALA A 165 0.69 -5.60 5.45
CA ALA A 165 2.04 -5.24 5.01
C ALA A 165 2.00 -3.96 4.17
N SER A 166 2.44 -2.87 4.74
CA SER A 166 2.79 -1.65 3.99
C SER A 166 4.29 -1.63 3.83
N VAL A 167 4.79 -1.83 2.61
CA VAL A 167 6.20 -1.60 2.36
C VAL A 167 6.40 -0.13 2.09
N VAL A 168 7.02 0.53 3.02
CA VAL A 168 7.53 1.88 2.83
C VAL A 168 9.02 1.76 2.59
N LEU A 169 9.44 2.09 1.38
CA LEU A 169 10.84 2.26 1.08
C LEU A 169 11.35 3.42 1.93
N SER A 170 12.19 3.13 2.93
CA SER A 170 12.92 4.17 3.63
C SER A 170 14.10 4.56 2.73
N PRO A 171 14.16 5.77 2.18
CA PRO A 171 15.30 6.17 1.39
C PRO A 171 16.52 6.20 2.31
N LYS A 172 17.59 5.49 1.97
CA LYS A 172 18.92 5.90 2.43
C LYS A 172 19.02 7.39 2.13
N ARG A 173 19.37 8.18 3.13
CA ARG A 173 19.50 9.64 3.08
C ARG A 173 20.42 10.08 1.92
N ASP A 174 19.90 10.05 0.71
CA ASP A 174 20.53 10.72 -0.40
C ASP A 174 19.59 11.85 -0.87
N ARG A 175 20.10 13.05 -0.95
CA ARG A 175 19.37 14.32 -1.08
C ARG A 175 18.64 14.51 -2.42
N LYS A 176 18.43 13.45 -3.20
CA LYS A 176 17.81 13.50 -4.53
C LYS A 176 16.66 12.53 -4.76
N SER A 177 16.12 11.85 -3.75
CA SER A 177 15.03 10.92 -4.00
C SER A 177 13.70 11.65 -4.16
N THR A 178 13.11 11.47 -5.29
CA THR A 178 11.72 11.81 -5.64
C THR A 178 10.76 11.14 -4.68
N ARG A 179 9.79 11.87 -4.19
CA ARG A 179 8.74 11.40 -3.28
C ARG A 179 7.95 10.28 -3.94
N LEU A 180 8.09 9.07 -3.44
CA LEU A 180 7.22 7.94 -3.78
C LEU A 180 5.95 8.04 -2.94
N ASN A 181 4.85 8.24 -3.61
CA ASN A 181 3.53 8.29 -3.00
C ASN A 181 2.79 6.99 -3.35
N SER A 182 2.72 6.06 -2.42
CA SER A 182 2.06 4.76 -2.58
C SER A 182 0.58 4.80 -2.18
N SER A 183 -0.10 5.90 -2.48
CA SER A 183 -1.54 5.95 -2.31
C SER A 183 -2.22 5.52 -3.61
N HIS A 184 -2.82 4.34 -3.62
CA HIS A 184 -3.84 4.00 -4.61
C HIS A 184 -5.09 4.85 -4.35
N GLY A 185 -5.01 6.13 -4.67
CA GLY A 185 -6.17 6.99 -4.77
C GLY A 185 -6.86 6.75 -6.10
N TYR A 186 -8.01 6.11 -6.08
CA TYR A 186 -8.93 6.11 -7.21
C TYR A 186 -9.27 7.56 -7.57
N ARG A 187 -8.82 8.03 -8.74
CA ARG A 187 -9.49 9.11 -9.46
C ARG A 187 -10.33 8.46 -10.54
N SER A 188 -11.62 8.30 -10.28
CA SER A 188 -12.61 8.19 -11.35
C SER A 188 -12.72 9.56 -12.03
N ARG A 189 -12.69 9.57 -13.35
CA ARG A 189 -13.21 10.68 -14.16
C ARG A 189 -14.72 10.69 -14.10
#